data_028ab1a94180f35a00c34ba5b7bb960e
#
_entry.id   028ab1a94180f35a00c34ba5b7bb960e
#
_cell.length_a   1.000
_cell.length_b   1.000
_cell.length_c   1.000
_cell.angle_alpha   90.00
_cell.angle_beta   90.00
_cell.angle_gamma   90.00
#
_symmetry.space_group_name_H-M   'P 1'
#
loop_
_entity.id
_entity.type
_entity.pdbx_description
1 polymer ?
#
loop_
_entity_poly.entity_id
_entity_poly.type
_entity_poly.pdbx_seq_one_letter_code
_entity_poly.pdbx_strand_id
1 'polypeptide(L)'
;MIKILLLSALFGLTALAPSACRQSAPADVVTPPKPRTLVKAELLGTYTPEQLKGRYNGATSFLRLLTQFGIKVYRLSYNTTNTDGRAIVASGAVLVPQTTQALSLISMQHGTISSDDQAPSYYRSSSEAYTFGSVFASVGYIVAAPDYIGYGASNNVPHPYEHNASLASASLDMLRATKEFLADEHVNWNEKLYTAGYSEGGFATMALQKKLEAEALGEFNLIASSAGAGAYDKPAFMQHIVNTRTQGSIDYNRLYLWVLLTYDRVYGLNRPASYYFKEPYASRVQANGRSALLNVSFNEALTDTFRQAVQNGTDADFIRAVQDNDIHDWKPITPTRLYHGDADNTVFYFNTQNAYDAMQKQGATNVGLYRLPGRTHATGILDFVLGTFEFFSSKQAQ
;
A
#
# COMPACT_ATOMS: atom_id res chain seq x y z
N MET A 1 14.90 1.71 102.02
CA MET A 1 16.03 0.84 102.47
C MET A 1 16.56 0.14 101.28
N ILE A 2 17.87 0.11 101.23
CA ILE A 2 18.81 -0.66 100.38
C ILE A 2 19.33 0.08 99.18
N LYS A 3 20.54 0.57 99.32
CA LYS A 3 21.54 1.06 98.35
C LYS A 3 22.08 -0.15 97.57
N ILE A 4 22.32 0.03 96.27
CA ILE A 4 23.35 -0.76 95.55
C ILE A 4 24.04 0.08 94.50
N LEU A 5 25.33 -0.04 94.54
CA LEU A 5 26.47 0.60 93.95
C LEU A 5 26.44 0.68 92.38
N LEU A 6 27.01 1.80 91.92
CA LEU A 6 27.54 2.00 90.57
C LEU A 6 28.79 1.16 90.33
N LEU A 7 28.86 0.57 89.16
CA LEU A 7 30.12 0.14 88.54
C LEU A 7 30.19 0.63 87.07
N SER A 8 31.12 1.54 86.83
CA SER A 8 31.43 2.11 85.55
C SER A 8 32.31 1.12 84.76
N ALA A 9 31.91 0.73 83.59
CA ALA A 9 32.72 0.11 82.57
C ALA A 9 32.86 1.00 81.36
N LEU A 10 34.06 1.53 81.13
CA LEU A 10 34.46 2.18 79.89
C LEU A 10 34.60 1.14 78.79
N PHE A 11 33.78 1.25 77.73
CA PHE A 11 34.03 0.59 76.47
C PHE A 11 34.36 1.62 75.41
N GLY A 12 35.57 1.49 74.86
CA GLY A 12 36.05 2.29 73.76
C GLY A 12 35.31 1.99 72.48
N LEU A 13 34.67 3.00 71.86
CA LEU A 13 34.07 2.92 70.52
C LEU A 13 35.16 3.14 69.48
N THR A 14 35.56 2.08 68.79
CA THR A 14 36.28 2.16 67.51
C THR A 14 35.27 2.44 66.41
N ALA A 15 35.30 3.63 65.83
CA ALA A 15 34.50 4.01 64.67
C ALA A 15 35.00 3.26 63.44
N LEU A 16 34.24 2.29 62.95
CA LEU A 16 34.37 1.70 61.63
C LEU A 16 33.64 2.60 60.64
N ALA A 17 34.41 3.28 59.76
CA ALA A 17 33.88 4.01 58.64
C ALA A 17 33.24 3.05 57.61
N PRO A 18 32.00 3.28 57.11
CA PRO A 18 31.44 2.50 56.05
C PRO A 18 32.15 2.78 54.75
N SER A 19 32.81 1.75 54.16
CA SER A 19 33.24 1.79 52.74
C SER A 19 32.02 1.93 51.86
N ALA A 20 31.85 3.12 51.29
CA ALA A 20 30.85 3.36 50.25
C ALA A 20 31.27 2.56 49.00
N CYS A 21 30.61 1.46 48.71
CA CYS A 21 30.62 0.80 47.41
C CYS A 21 30.04 1.83 46.42
N ARG A 22 30.90 2.41 45.59
CA ARG A 22 30.45 3.12 44.35
C ARG A 22 29.82 2.07 43.47
N GLN A 23 28.47 2.03 43.42
CA GLN A 23 27.77 1.40 42.33
C GLN A 23 28.16 2.16 41.04
N SER A 24 28.92 1.48 40.17
CA SER A 24 29.12 1.93 38.80
C SER A 24 27.74 2.04 38.15
N ALA A 25 27.39 3.19 37.58
CA ALA A 25 26.19 3.36 36.77
C ALA A 25 26.16 2.26 35.69
N PRO A 26 24.98 1.66 35.40
CA PRO A 26 24.89 0.68 34.35
C PRO A 26 25.40 1.33 33.06
N ALA A 27 26.29 0.65 32.36
CA ALA A 27 26.77 1.08 31.04
C ALA A 27 25.52 1.24 30.15
N ASP A 28 25.43 2.40 29.47
CA ASP A 28 24.40 2.61 28.47
C ASP A 28 24.42 1.45 27.49
N VAL A 29 23.33 0.69 27.45
CA VAL A 29 23.14 -0.38 26.48
C VAL A 29 22.99 0.32 25.12
N VAL A 30 24.10 0.43 24.39
CA VAL A 30 24.09 0.91 23.01
C VAL A 30 23.32 -0.13 22.20
N THR A 31 22.02 0.08 22.02
CA THR A 31 21.22 -0.70 21.08
C THR A 31 21.85 -0.55 19.69
N PRO A 32 22.19 -1.65 19.02
CA PRO A 32 22.74 -1.56 17.67
C PRO A 32 21.78 -0.77 16.79
N PRO A 33 22.28 0.10 15.89
CA PRO A 33 21.44 0.88 15.01
C PRO A 33 20.52 -0.07 14.18
N LYS A 34 19.24 0.28 14.08
CA LYS A 34 18.29 -0.50 13.28
C LYS A 34 18.84 -0.63 11.84
N PRO A 35 18.86 -1.84 11.26
CA PRO A 35 19.31 -2.01 9.89
C PRO A 35 18.56 -1.07 8.94
N ARG A 36 19.29 -0.44 8.03
CA ARG A 36 18.69 0.48 7.05
C ARG A 36 17.77 -0.28 6.09
N THR A 37 16.65 0.36 5.78
CA THR A 37 15.70 -0.14 4.78
C THR A 37 16.17 0.21 3.38
N LEU A 38 16.72 1.41 3.17
CA LEU A 38 17.30 1.85 1.89
C LEU A 38 18.57 1.07 1.56
N VAL A 39 18.60 0.45 0.38
CA VAL A 39 19.77 -0.26 -0.17
C VAL A 39 20.55 0.63 -1.13
N LYS A 40 19.84 1.31 -2.05
CA LYS A 40 20.45 2.16 -3.09
C LYS A 40 19.49 3.24 -3.54
N ALA A 41 20.01 4.43 -3.83
CA ALA A 41 19.34 5.50 -4.56
C ALA A 41 20.10 5.80 -5.86
N GLU A 42 19.36 6.03 -6.96
CA GLU A 42 19.91 6.30 -8.28
C GLU A 42 19.12 7.41 -8.97
N LEU A 43 19.77 8.49 -9.37
CA LEU A 43 19.12 9.56 -10.13
C LEU A 43 18.80 9.08 -11.54
N LEU A 44 17.51 9.04 -11.91
CA LEU A 44 17.05 8.67 -13.24
C LEU A 44 17.00 9.87 -14.20
N GLY A 45 16.70 11.05 -13.67
CA GLY A 45 16.63 12.25 -14.48
C GLY A 45 16.18 13.49 -13.73
N THR A 46 16.37 14.62 -14.38
CA THR A 46 15.95 15.94 -13.91
C THR A 46 15.11 16.58 -15.00
N TYR A 47 13.94 17.11 -14.66
CA TYR A 47 12.97 17.66 -15.60
C TYR A 47 12.58 19.07 -15.20
N THR A 48 12.65 19.99 -16.14
CA THR A 48 12.20 21.38 -15.93
C THR A 48 10.67 21.49 -15.94
N PRO A 49 10.08 22.59 -15.42
CA PRO A 49 8.64 22.82 -15.52
C PRO A 49 8.15 22.79 -16.99
N GLU A 50 8.91 23.32 -17.93
CA GLU A 50 8.57 23.36 -19.35
C GLU A 50 8.52 21.95 -19.96
N GLN A 51 9.49 21.10 -19.62
CA GLN A 51 9.48 19.69 -20.03
C GLN A 51 8.28 18.93 -19.46
N LEU A 52 7.89 19.19 -18.23
CA LEU A 52 6.71 18.60 -17.61
C LEU A 52 5.42 19.10 -18.27
N LYS A 53 5.29 20.41 -18.48
CA LYS A 53 4.15 21.01 -19.21
C LYS A 53 3.98 20.41 -20.61
N GLY A 54 5.09 20.10 -21.29
CA GLY A 54 5.09 19.46 -22.61
C GLY A 54 4.45 18.06 -22.66
N ARG A 55 4.30 17.37 -21.51
CA ARG A 55 3.68 16.04 -21.42
C ARG A 55 2.14 16.12 -21.47
N TYR A 56 1.54 17.24 -21.07
CA TYR A 56 0.09 17.38 -20.92
C TYR A 56 -0.53 17.95 -22.19
N ASN A 57 -1.43 17.18 -22.80
CA ASN A 57 -2.14 17.56 -24.01
C ASN A 57 -3.62 17.08 -23.95
N GLY A 58 -4.44 17.48 -24.92
CA GLY A 58 -5.85 17.10 -24.97
C GLY A 58 -6.58 17.37 -23.65
N ALA A 59 -7.23 16.35 -23.10
CA ALA A 59 -8.01 16.45 -21.87
C ALA A 59 -7.17 16.80 -20.62
N THR A 60 -5.85 16.59 -20.66
CA THR A 60 -4.93 16.90 -19.55
C THR A 60 -4.24 18.25 -19.67
N SER A 61 -4.52 19.02 -20.73
CA SER A 61 -3.83 20.29 -21.02
C SER A 61 -3.94 21.33 -19.88
N PHE A 62 -5.01 21.32 -19.11
CA PHE A 62 -5.19 22.21 -17.95
C PHE A 62 -4.13 21.98 -16.85
N LEU A 63 -3.52 20.77 -16.75
CA LEU A 63 -2.47 20.47 -15.80
C LEU A 63 -1.20 21.29 -16.02
N ARG A 64 -1.02 21.88 -17.22
CA ARG A 64 0.06 22.83 -17.50
C ARG A 64 0.00 24.06 -16.58
N LEU A 65 -1.21 24.50 -16.23
CA LEU A 65 -1.41 25.67 -15.37
C LEU A 65 -1.03 25.39 -13.91
N LEU A 66 -1.10 24.12 -13.49
CA LEU A 66 -0.76 23.69 -12.14
C LEU A 66 0.75 23.45 -11.96
N THR A 67 1.47 23.16 -13.05
CA THR A 67 2.91 22.84 -13.02
C THR A 67 3.75 24.06 -12.59
N GLN A 68 4.34 23.99 -11.39
CA GLN A 68 5.13 25.05 -10.77
C GLN A 68 6.62 24.71 -10.71
N PHE A 69 6.94 23.50 -10.27
CA PHE A 69 8.33 23.07 -9.99
C PHE A 69 8.84 22.09 -11.05
N GLY A 70 10.14 22.17 -11.36
CA GLY A 70 10.86 21.06 -11.93
C GLY A 70 11.01 19.93 -10.92
N ILE A 71 11.37 18.74 -11.36
CA ILE A 71 11.51 17.57 -10.50
C ILE A 71 12.81 16.83 -10.76
N LYS A 72 13.38 16.22 -9.72
CA LYS A 72 14.36 15.13 -9.82
C LYS A 72 13.66 13.82 -9.56
N VAL A 73 13.98 12.80 -10.32
CA VAL A 73 13.40 11.46 -10.20
C VAL A 73 14.49 10.49 -9.84
N TYR A 74 14.28 9.74 -8.77
CA TYR A 74 15.22 8.74 -8.28
C TYR A 74 14.56 7.35 -8.30
N ARG A 75 15.34 6.32 -8.61
CA ARG A 75 15.02 4.93 -8.29
C ARG A 75 15.58 4.62 -6.91
N LEU A 76 14.74 4.11 -6.02
CA LEU A 76 15.20 3.50 -4.78
C LEU A 76 15.12 1.98 -4.89
N SER A 77 16.12 1.28 -4.31
CA SER A 77 16.04 -0.15 -3.99
C SER A 77 16.03 -0.28 -2.47
N TYR A 78 15.19 -1.14 -1.94
CA TYR A 78 14.97 -1.25 -0.49
C TYR A 78 14.69 -2.68 -0.05
N ASN A 79 15.03 -2.97 1.21
CA ASN A 79 14.74 -4.25 1.85
C ASN A 79 13.26 -4.32 2.26
N THR A 80 12.62 -5.43 1.96
CA THR A 80 11.25 -5.77 2.38
C THR A 80 11.11 -7.28 2.58
N THR A 81 9.89 -7.75 2.86
CA THR A 81 9.60 -9.15 3.12
C THR A 81 8.68 -9.71 2.04
N ASN A 82 9.07 -10.82 1.42
CA ASN A 82 8.26 -11.55 0.44
C ASN A 82 7.10 -12.31 1.11
N THR A 83 6.16 -12.82 0.31
CA THR A 83 4.98 -13.59 0.78
C THR A 83 5.32 -14.86 1.56
N ASP A 84 6.53 -15.41 1.39
CA ASP A 84 7.04 -16.56 2.13
C ASP A 84 7.81 -16.20 3.42
N GLY A 85 7.80 -14.93 3.81
CA GLY A 85 8.49 -14.42 4.99
C GLY A 85 9.99 -14.14 4.80
N ARG A 86 10.56 -14.42 3.64
CA ARG A 86 11.98 -14.19 3.36
C ARG A 86 12.24 -12.74 2.97
N ALA A 87 13.43 -12.26 3.31
CA ALA A 87 13.88 -10.95 2.87
C ALA A 87 14.02 -10.90 1.34
N ILE A 88 13.59 -9.79 0.74
CA ILE A 88 13.72 -9.50 -0.68
C ILE A 88 14.05 -8.03 -0.88
N VAL A 89 14.76 -7.71 -1.95
CA VAL A 89 14.97 -6.31 -2.37
C VAL A 89 13.88 -5.94 -3.36
N ALA A 90 13.11 -4.92 -3.04
CA ALA A 90 12.14 -4.28 -3.93
C ALA A 90 12.65 -2.92 -4.41
N SER A 91 11.92 -2.28 -5.31
CA SER A 91 12.24 -0.95 -5.83
C SER A 91 11.00 -0.06 -5.95
N GLY A 92 11.26 1.22 -6.24
CA GLY A 92 10.24 2.21 -6.50
C GLY A 92 10.86 3.52 -6.99
N ALA A 93 10.01 4.48 -7.35
CA ALA A 93 10.44 5.82 -7.72
C ALA A 93 10.19 6.82 -6.59
N VAL A 94 11.12 7.78 -6.42
CA VAL A 94 10.90 8.99 -5.64
C VAL A 94 11.05 10.20 -6.54
N LEU A 95 10.02 11.05 -6.57
CA LEU A 95 10.01 12.30 -7.31
C LEU A 95 10.13 13.45 -6.32
N VAL A 96 11.16 14.26 -6.47
CA VAL A 96 11.46 15.37 -5.56
C VAL A 96 11.34 16.69 -6.30
N PRO A 97 10.43 17.60 -5.90
CA PRO A 97 10.36 18.97 -6.45
C PRO A 97 11.66 19.73 -6.27
N GLN A 98 12.04 20.50 -7.27
CA GLN A 98 13.23 21.37 -7.22
C GLN A 98 12.90 22.70 -6.52
N THR A 99 12.83 22.65 -5.19
CA THR A 99 12.58 23.81 -4.32
C THR A 99 13.25 23.62 -2.97
N THR A 100 13.44 24.72 -2.22
CA THR A 100 13.96 24.71 -0.84
C THR A 100 12.83 24.73 0.22
N GLN A 101 11.58 24.82 -0.22
CA GLN A 101 10.42 24.81 0.68
C GLN A 101 10.29 23.44 1.38
N ALA A 102 9.68 23.45 2.57
CA ALA A 102 9.33 22.24 3.26
C ALA A 102 8.11 21.57 2.56
N LEU A 103 8.28 20.34 2.11
CA LEU A 103 7.34 19.61 1.26
C LEU A 103 6.65 18.47 2.01
N SER A 104 5.40 18.22 1.67
CA SER A 104 4.70 17.00 2.12
C SER A 104 5.01 15.81 1.20
N LEU A 105 4.91 14.59 1.74
CA LEU A 105 5.13 13.34 1.03
C LEU A 105 3.80 12.67 0.66
N ILE A 106 3.66 12.23 -0.58
CA ILE A 106 2.59 11.31 -1.02
C ILE A 106 3.20 9.93 -1.25
N SER A 107 2.66 8.90 -0.58
CA SER A 107 2.83 7.52 -1.02
C SER A 107 1.78 7.21 -2.07
N MET A 108 2.21 7.01 -3.31
CA MET A 108 1.32 6.80 -4.45
C MET A 108 1.37 5.33 -4.89
N GLN A 109 0.28 4.62 -4.69
CA GLN A 109 0.11 3.22 -5.05
C GLN A 109 -0.44 3.12 -6.48
N HIS A 110 0.35 2.51 -7.39
CA HIS A 110 -0.07 2.33 -8.79
C HIS A 110 -1.15 1.26 -8.93
N GLY A 111 -1.99 1.40 -9.94
CA GLY A 111 -2.96 0.39 -10.36
C GLY A 111 -2.29 -0.80 -11.05
N THR A 112 -3.11 -1.74 -11.55
CA THR A 112 -2.61 -2.94 -12.22
C THR A 112 -1.76 -2.61 -13.43
N ILE A 113 -0.56 -3.16 -13.48
CA ILE A 113 0.34 -3.09 -14.62
C ILE A 113 0.52 -4.48 -15.26
N SER A 114 0.68 -4.51 -16.57
CA SER A 114 0.75 -5.75 -17.35
C SER A 114 2.18 -6.21 -17.64
N SER A 115 3.13 -5.28 -17.58
CA SER A 115 4.54 -5.53 -17.85
C SER A 115 5.44 -4.80 -16.86
N ASP A 116 6.62 -5.35 -16.62
CA ASP A 116 7.61 -4.84 -15.68
C ASP A 116 8.04 -3.40 -15.99
N ASP A 117 8.14 -3.03 -17.26
CA ASP A 117 8.57 -1.71 -17.71
C ASP A 117 7.57 -0.59 -17.42
N GLN A 118 6.36 -0.92 -16.96
CA GLN A 118 5.37 0.03 -16.46
C GLN A 118 5.58 0.39 -14.98
N ALA A 119 6.45 -0.35 -14.28
CA ALA A 119 6.71 -0.10 -12.86
C ALA A 119 7.30 1.31 -12.62
N PRO A 120 6.94 1.95 -11.51
CA PRO A 120 7.37 3.31 -11.16
C PRO A 120 8.87 3.55 -11.28
N SER A 121 9.70 2.60 -10.87
CA SER A 121 11.17 2.71 -10.87
C SER A 121 11.79 2.82 -12.25
N TYR A 122 11.09 2.45 -13.32
CA TYR A 122 11.54 2.68 -14.69
C TYR A 122 11.19 4.08 -15.21
N TYR A 123 10.21 4.72 -14.62
CA TYR A 123 9.75 6.07 -14.94
C TYR A 123 9.50 6.29 -16.44
N ARG A 124 8.92 5.30 -17.11
CA ARG A 124 8.52 5.40 -18.52
C ARG A 124 7.16 6.07 -18.69
N SER A 125 6.85 6.54 -19.88
CA SER A 125 5.58 7.22 -20.18
C SER A 125 4.32 6.39 -19.94
N SER A 126 4.46 5.08 -19.85
CA SER A 126 3.41 4.11 -19.48
C SER A 126 3.25 3.95 -17.96
N SER A 127 4.14 4.54 -17.14
CA SER A 127 4.10 4.45 -15.68
C SER A 127 3.20 5.56 -15.09
N GLU A 128 2.44 5.22 -14.04
CA GLU A 128 1.68 6.20 -13.28
C GLU A 128 2.58 7.21 -12.56
N ALA A 129 3.79 6.82 -12.16
CA ALA A 129 4.76 7.76 -11.61
C ALA A 129 5.15 8.85 -12.61
N TYR A 130 5.26 8.50 -13.90
CA TYR A 130 5.54 9.46 -14.96
C TYR A 130 4.34 10.37 -15.25
N THR A 131 3.12 9.85 -15.24
CA THR A 131 1.89 10.59 -15.55
C THR A 131 1.41 11.35 -14.31
N PHE A 132 0.73 10.69 -13.38
CA PHE A 132 0.12 11.30 -12.20
C PHE A 132 1.13 11.72 -11.14
N GLY A 133 2.17 10.90 -10.90
CA GLY A 133 3.23 11.22 -9.94
C GLY A 133 3.93 12.54 -10.28
N SER A 134 4.21 12.79 -11.57
CA SER A 134 4.80 14.06 -12.03
C SER A 134 3.88 15.25 -11.80
N VAL A 135 2.55 15.10 -11.90
CA VAL A 135 1.60 16.17 -11.58
C VAL A 135 1.72 16.58 -10.13
N PHE A 136 1.59 15.61 -9.20
CA PHE A 136 1.69 15.91 -7.77
C PHE A 136 3.07 16.46 -7.40
N ALA A 137 4.15 15.92 -7.97
CA ALA A 137 5.48 16.44 -7.73
C ALA A 137 5.65 17.86 -8.27
N SER A 138 5.12 18.19 -9.46
CA SER A 138 5.24 19.51 -10.06
C SER A 138 4.45 20.60 -9.31
N VAL A 139 3.50 20.24 -8.47
CA VAL A 139 2.75 21.18 -7.61
C VAL A 139 3.29 21.25 -6.17
N GLY A 140 4.37 20.55 -5.85
CA GLY A 140 5.08 20.70 -4.58
C GLY A 140 4.92 19.56 -3.59
N TYR A 141 4.58 18.34 -4.02
CA TYR A 141 4.66 17.15 -3.19
C TYR A 141 5.91 16.31 -3.52
N ILE A 142 6.56 15.76 -2.53
CA ILE A 142 7.43 14.60 -2.76
C ILE A 142 6.51 13.41 -3.06
N VAL A 143 6.83 12.60 -4.07
CA VAL A 143 6.04 11.41 -4.40
C VAL A 143 6.91 10.18 -4.26
N ALA A 144 6.51 9.23 -3.42
CA ALA A 144 7.09 7.90 -3.31
C ALA A 144 6.13 6.88 -3.93
N ALA A 145 6.56 6.19 -4.99
CA ALA A 145 5.76 5.21 -5.72
C ALA A 145 6.47 3.85 -5.71
N PRO A 146 6.04 2.87 -4.88
CA PRO A 146 6.60 1.53 -4.86
C PRO A 146 6.27 0.79 -6.16
N ASP A 147 7.17 -0.10 -6.59
CA ASP A 147 6.90 -1.02 -7.70
C ASP A 147 6.05 -2.22 -7.27
N TYR A 148 5.94 -2.48 -5.98
CA TYR A 148 5.50 -3.71 -5.34
C TYR A 148 6.46 -4.90 -5.59
N ILE A 149 6.25 -6.01 -4.88
CA ILE A 149 6.96 -7.27 -5.12
C ILE A 149 6.53 -7.83 -6.47
N GLY A 150 7.49 -8.37 -7.22
CA GLY A 150 7.25 -8.97 -8.53
C GLY A 150 7.52 -8.02 -9.70
N TYR A 151 7.93 -6.77 -9.40
CA TYR A 151 8.33 -5.78 -10.40
C TYR A 151 9.66 -5.11 -10.02
N GLY A 152 10.30 -4.46 -10.99
CA GLY A 152 11.55 -3.75 -10.81
C GLY A 152 12.65 -4.64 -10.25
N ALA A 153 13.21 -4.29 -9.09
CA ALA A 153 14.29 -5.06 -8.48
C ALA A 153 13.88 -6.47 -8.03
N SER A 154 12.59 -6.74 -7.89
CA SER A 154 12.04 -8.04 -7.48
C SER A 154 11.32 -8.80 -8.61
N ASN A 155 11.56 -8.46 -9.89
CA ASN A 155 10.86 -9.05 -11.03
C ASN A 155 11.18 -10.53 -11.29
N ASN A 156 12.08 -11.12 -10.52
CA ASN A 156 12.41 -12.54 -10.53
C ASN A 156 11.43 -13.42 -9.73
N VAL A 157 10.46 -12.80 -9.05
CA VAL A 157 9.37 -13.52 -8.37
C VAL A 157 8.01 -13.07 -8.90
N PRO A 158 6.97 -13.92 -8.87
CA PRO A 158 5.64 -13.52 -9.31
C PRO A 158 5.04 -12.43 -8.43
N HIS A 159 4.46 -11.40 -9.03
CA HIS A 159 3.70 -10.39 -8.30
C HIS A 159 2.53 -11.01 -7.51
N PRO A 160 2.40 -10.72 -6.20
CA PRO A 160 1.32 -11.20 -5.36
C PRO A 160 0.09 -10.29 -5.48
N TYR A 161 -0.57 -10.36 -6.63
CA TYR A 161 -1.67 -9.49 -7.04
C TYR A 161 -2.78 -9.43 -5.99
N GLU A 162 -3.12 -8.23 -5.53
CA GLU A 162 -4.13 -7.96 -4.50
C GLU A 162 -3.95 -8.79 -3.20
N HIS A 163 -2.72 -9.11 -2.85
CA HIS A 163 -2.38 -9.71 -1.56
C HIS A 163 -2.11 -8.61 -0.53
N ASN A 164 -3.03 -8.44 0.41
CA ASN A 164 -3.05 -7.37 1.41
C ASN A 164 -1.70 -7.19 2.14
N ALA A 165 -1.21 -8.24 2.77
CA ALA A 165 -0.02 -8.16 3.63
C ALA A 165 1.25 -7.72 2.86
N SER A 166 1.47 -8.25 1.64
CA SER A 166 2.66 -7.93 0.86
C SER A 166 2.60 -6.53 0.23
N LEU A 167 1.43 -6.09 -0.25
CA LEU A 167 1.26 -4.74 -0.78
C LEU A 167 1.45 -3.69 0.32
N ALA A 168 0.86 -3.91 1.49
CA ALA A 168 1.01 -3.02 2.63
C ALA A 168 2.47 -2.96 3.13
N SER A 169 3.15 -4.12 3.25
CA SER A 169 4.53 -4.18 3.75
C SER A 169 5.51 -3.56 2.77
N ALA A 170 5.44 -3.90 1.48
CA ALA A 170 6.32 -3.31 0.47
C ALA A 170 6.15 -1.79 0.37
N SER A 171 4.90 -1.29 0.48
CA SER A 171 4.61 0.15 0.47
C SER A 171 5.11 0.86 1.74
N LEU A 172 4.97 0.26 2.92
CA LEU A 172 5.50 0.81 4.16
C LEU A 172 7.04 0.84 4.17
N ASP A 173 7.69 -0.21 3.68
CA ASP A 173 9.14 -0.26 3.61
C ASP A 173 9.70 0.71 2.54
N MET A 174 8.96 0.96 1.45
CA MET A 174 9.27 2.05 0.52
C MET A 174 9.23 3.42 1.21
N LEU A 175 8.25 3.67 2.09
CA LEU A 175 8.18 4.90 2.87
C LEU A 175 9.37 5.04 3.83
N ARG A 176 9.78 3.95 4.50
CA ARG A 176 10.97 3.93 5.36
C ARG A 176 12.23 4.24 4.58
N ALA A 177 12.42 3.59 3.44
CA ALA A 177 13.54 3.85 2.54
C ALA A 177 13.51 5.30 2.01
N THR A 178 12.33 5.83 1.70
CA THR A 178 12.17 7.23 1.28
C THR A 178 12.56 8.18 2.40
N LYS A 179 12.16 7.94 3.65
CA LYS A 179 12.55 8.76 4.80
C LYS A 179 14.07 8.80 4.99
N GLU A 180 14.74 7.64 4.87
CA GLU A 180 16.20 7.55 4.91
C GLU A 180 16.85 8.30 3.74
N PHE A 181 16.32 8.17 2.52
CA PHE A 181 16.78 8.87 1.32
C PHE A 181 16.64 10.40 1.45
N LEU A 182 15.50 10.89 1.95
CA LEU A 182 15.27 12.33 2.14
C LEU A 182 16.27 12.94 3.14
N ALA A 183 16.63 12.18 4.18
CA ALA A 183 17.64 12.59 5.14
C ALA A 183 19.04 12.63 4.52
N ASP A 184 19.43 11.60 3.74
CA ASP A 184 20.73 11.53 3.06
C ASP A 184 20.90 12.68 2.03
N GLU A 185 19.85 12.98 1.26
CA GLU A 185 19.85 14.04 0.23
C GLU A 185 19.51 15.43 0.80
N HIS A 186 19.33 15.55 2.11
CA HIS A 186 18.97 16.81 2.79
C HIS A 186 17.73 17.49 2.20
N VAL A 187 16.73 16.69 1.78
CA VAL A 187 15.46 17.20 1.27
C VAL A 187 14.61 17.71 2.42
N ASN A 188 14.11 18.94 2.31
CA ASN A 188 13.27 19.56 3.34
C ASN A 188 11.86 18.98 3.32
N TRP A 189 11.62 17.94 4.14
CA TRP A 189 10.32 17.28 4.33
C TRP A 189 9.67 17.75 5.64
N ASN A 190 8.40 18.13 5.58
CA ASN A 190 7.62 18.65 6.73
C ASN A 190 6.95 17.56 7.57
N GLU A 191 7.33 16.29 7.39
CA GLU A 191 6.81 15.10 8.08
C GLU A 191 5.33 14.77 7.84
N LYS A 192 4.61 15.57 7.02
CA LYS A 192 3.24 15.24 6.63
C LYS A 192 3.23 14.18 5.53
N LEU A 193 2.51 13.08 5.77
CA LEU A 193 2.32 11.98 4.82
C LEU A 193 0.87 11.95 4.31
N TYR A 194 0.72 11.65 3.04
CA TYR A 194 -0.54 11.37 2.36
C TYR A 194 -0.43 10.04 1.63
N THR A 195 -1.54 9.32 1.42
CA THR A 195 -1.57 8.07 0.65
C THR A 195 -2.66 8.12 -0.41
N ALA A 196 -2.34 7.71 -1.65
CA ALA A 196 -3.30 7.70 -2.75
C ALA A 196 -3.05 6.57 -3.75
N GLY A 197 -4.12 6.02 -4.32
CA GLY A 197 -4.06 5.03 -5.40
C GLY A 197 -5.43 4.64 -5.94
N TYR A 198 -5.44 4.10 -7.16
CA TYR A 198 -6.65 3.72 -7.88
C TYR A 198 -6.61 2.24 -8.29
N SER A 199 -7.75 1.55 -8.33
CA SER A 199 -7.85 0.14 -8.71
C SER A 199 -7.08 -0.77 -7.74
N GLU A 200 -6.14 -1.60 -8.20
CA GLU A 200 -5.18 -2.29 -7.33
C GLU A 200 -4.46 -1.30 -6.41
N GLY A 201 -4.10 -0.11 -6.91
CA GLY A 201 -3.53 0.97 -6.10
C GLY A 201 -4.48 1.48 -5.03
N GLY A 202 -5.79 1.51 -5.28
CA GLY A 202 -6.80 1.82 -4.27
C GLY A 202 -6.84 0.77 -3.16
N PHE A 203 -6.81 -0.50 -3.53
CA PHE A 203 -6.68 -1.61 -2.58
C PHE A 203 -5.38 -1.52 -1.79
N ALA A 204 -4.24 -1.31 -2.44
CA ALA A 204 -2.93 -1.17 -1.80
C ALA A 204 -2.86 0.06 -0.87
N THR A 205 -3.52 1.17 -1.24
CA THR A 205 -3.62 2.38 -0.41
C THR A 205 -4.37 2.09 0.90
N MET A 206 -5.51 1.41 0.81
CA MET A 206 -6.29 1.03 2.00
C MET A 206 -5.52 0.04 2.89
N ALA A 207 -4.84 -0.94 2.27
CA ALA A 207 -3.98 -1.90 2.97
C ALA A 207 -2.81 -1.20 3.69
N LEU A 208 -2.14 -0.25 3.01
CA LEU A 208 -1.08 0.57 3.59
C LEU A 208 -1.61 1.44 4.73
N GLN A 209 -2.74 2.12 4.56
CA GLN A 209 -3.34 2.95 5.61
C GLN A 209 -3.63 2.13 6.86
N LYS A 210 -4.31 0.97 6.71
CA LYS A 210 -4.61 0.08 7.83
C LYS A 210 -3.35 -0.36 8.57
N LYS A 211 -2.26 -0.66 7.83
CA LYS A 211 -0.97 -1.03 8.41
C LYS A 211 -0.28 0.17 9.09
N LEU A 212 -0.27 1.34 8.48
CA LEU A 212 0.28 2.57 9.09
C LEU A 212 -0.40 2.89 10.42
N GLU A 213 -1.73 2.84 10.44
CA GLU A 213 -2.52 3.13 11.64
C GLU A 213 -2.36 2.08 12.73
N ALA A 214 -2.10 0.81 12.38
CA ALA A 214 -1.90 -0.25 13.36
C ALA A 214 -0.47 -0.29 13.93
N GLU A 215 0.55 0.01 13.12
CA GLU A 215 1.94 -0.32 13.45
C GLU A 215 2.92 0.86 13.40
N ALA A 216 2.58 1.97 12.73
CA ALA A 216 3.56 3.00 12.36
C ALA A 216 3.11 4.45 12.64
N LEU A 217 2.12 4.68 13.51
CA LEU A 217 1.66 6.04 13.90
C LEU A 217 2.76 6.88 14.58
N GLY A 218 3.71 6.24 15.27
CA GLY A 218 4.86 6.93 15.86
C GLY A 218 6.00 7.17 14.85
N GLU A 219 5.93 6.59 13.66
CA GLU A 219 6.95 6.68 12.62
C GLU A 219 6.57 7.67 11.50
N PHE A 220 5.26 7.76 11.19
CA PHE A 220 4.69 8.59 10.12
C PHE A 220 3.47 9.36 10.59
N ASN A 221 3.41 10.64 10.24
CA ASN A 221 2.25 11.52 10.47
C ASN A 221 1.32 11.46 9.25
N LEU A 222 0.41 10.48 9.20
CA LEU A 222 -0.55 10.31 8.11
C LEU A 222 -1.68 11.33 8.24
N ILE A 223 -1.74 12.29 7.31
CA ILE A 223 -2.67 13.42 7.31
C ILE A 223 -3.98 13.08 6.62
N ALA A 224 -3.93 12.37 5.48
CA ALA A 224 -5.10 11.98 4.71
C ALA A 224 -4.80 10.81 3.77
N SER A 225 -5.86 10.04 3.46
CA SER A 225 -5.84 8.91 2.53
C SER A 225 -6.93 9.05 1.48
N SER A 226 -6.58 8.80 0.22
CA SER A 226 -7.48 8.86 -0.93
C SER A 226 -7.41 7.54 -1.70
N ALA A 227 -8.45 6.72 -1.65
CA ALA A 227 -8.48 5.42 -2.28
C ALA A 227 -9.62 5.33 -3.31
N GLY A 228 -9.28 4.96 -4.55
CA GLY A 228 -10.23 4.89 -5.65
C GLY A 228 -10.44 3.47 -6.17
N ALA A 229 -11.70 3.08 -6.36
CA ALA A 229 -12.15 1.87 -7.09
C ALA A 229 -11.40 0.58 -6.76
N GLY A 230 -11.04 0.37 -5.50
CA GLY A 230 -10.35 -0.85 -5.04
C GLY A 230 -11.33 -1.97 -4.69
N ALA A 231 -10.87 -3.21 -4.80
CA ALA A 231 -11.62 -4.41 -4.44
C ALA A 231 -11.52 -4.68 -2.92
N TYR A 232 -12.14 -3.84 -2.11
CA TYR A 232 -11.98 -3.82 -0.65
C TYR A 232 -12.70 -4.96 0.06
N ASP A 233 -13.94 -5.27 -0.34
CA ASP A 233 -14.75 -6.38 0.19
C ASP A 233 -14.48 -7.65 -0.63
N LYS A 234 -13.40 -8.33 -0.28
CA LYS A 234 -12.97 -9.54 -0.99
C LYS A 234 -13.99 -10.68 -0.92
N PRO A 235 -14.62 -10.96 0.24
CA PRO A 235 -15.66 -11.99 0.30
C PRO A 235 -16.84 -11.72 -0.62
N ALA A 236 -17.43 -10.52 -0.57
CA ALA A 236 -18.56 -10.19 -1.44
C ALA A 236 -18.17 -10.15 -2.92
N PHE A 237 -16.96 -9.63 -3.23
CA PHE A 237 -16.48 -9.59 -4.60
C PHE A 237 -16.24 -10.99 -5.16
N MET A 238 -15.61 -11.89 -4.39
CA MET A 238 -15.41 -13.29 -4.80
C MET A 238 -16.74 -14.01 -4.99
N GLN A 239 -17.68 -13.86 -4.06
CA GLN A 239 -19.04 -14.40 -4.21
C GLN A 239 -19.72 -13.90 -5.48
N HIS A 240 -19.58 -12.60 -5.79
CA HIS A 240 -20.18 -12.01 -6.98
C HIS A 240 -19.61 -12.60 -8.27
N ILE A 241 -18.27 -12.60 -8.46
CA ILE A 241 -17.67 -13.09 -9.72
C ILE A 241 -17.81 -14.60 -9.91
N VAL A 242 -17.93 -15.37 -8.83
CA VAL A 242 -18.09 -16.84 -8.88
C VAL A 242 -19.54 -17.24 -9.18
N ASN A 243 -20.52 -16.47 -8.70
CA ASN A 243 -21.94 -16.87 -8.77
C ASN A 243 -22.78 -16.02 -9.72
N THR A 244 -22.31 -14.83 -10.13
CA THR A 244 -23.08 -13.92 -10.98
C THR A 244 -22.48 -13.86 -12.38
N ARG A 245 -23.33 -13.70 -13.38
CA ARG A 245 -22.85 -13.51 -14.74
C ARG A 245 -22.17 -12.16 -14.90
N THR A 246 -20.89 -12.19 -15.31
CA THR A 246 -20.10 -11.02 -15.69
C THR A 246 -20.14 -10.80 -17.20
N GLN A 247 -19.57 -9.69 -17.68
CA GLN A 247 -19.54 -9.36 -19.12
C GLN A 247 -18.75 -10.35 -19.99
N GLY A 248 -17.89 -11.19 -19.40
CA GLY A 248 -17.05 -12.11 -20.15
C GLY A 248 -15.90 -11.43 -20.89
N SER A 249 -15.55 -10.20 -20.51
CA SER A 249 -14.39 -9.51 -21.06
C SER A 249 -13.11 -10.27 -20.68
N ILE A 250 -12.28 -10.58 -21.68
CA ILE A 250 -11.01 -11.27 -21.47
C ILE A 250 -10.12 -10.47 -20.51
N ASP A 251 -10.09 -9.15 -20.63
CA ASP A 251 -9.23 -8.29 -19.81
C ASP A 251 -9.68 -8.29 -18.34
N TYR A 252 -10.99 -8.24 -18.06
CA TYR A 252 -11.51 -8.35 -16.70
C TYR A 252 -11.31 -9.75 -16.12
N ASN A 253 -11.58 -10.78 -16.91
CA ASN A 253 -11.36 -12.17 -16.48
C ASN A 253 -9.89 -12.47 -16.15
N ARG A 254 -8.93 -11.80 -16.82
CA ARG A 254 -7.50 -11.91 -16.46
C ARG A 254 -7.20 -11.39 -15.06
N LEU A 255 -7.87 -10.33 -14.61
CA LEU A 255 -7.71 -9.80 -13.26
C LEU A 255 -8.26 -10.77 -12.22
N TYR A 256 -9.48 -11.30 -12.43
CA TYR A 256 -10.10 -12.28 -11.54
C TYR A 256 -9.30 -13.59 -11.47
N LEU A 257 -8.81 -14.05 -12.62
CA LEU A 257 -7.94 -15.22 -12.71
C LEU A 257 -6.62 -14.96 -11.95
N TRP A 258 -6.06 -13.75 -12.05
CA TRP A 258 -4.81 -13.42 -11.37
C TRP A 258 -4.97 -13.45 -9.86
N VAL A 259 -6.04 -12.89 -9.31
CA VAL A 259 -6.37 -13.00 -7.87
C VAL A 259 -6.47 -14.47 -7.44
N LEU A 260 -7.25 -15.29 -8.18
CA LEU A 260 -7.46 -16.69 -7.86
C LEU A 260 -6.13 -17.48 -7.84
N LEU A 261 -5.32 -17.35 -8.89
CA LEU A 261 -4.01 -18.02 -9.00
C LEU A 261 -3.00 -17.49 -7.96
N THR A 262 -3.08 -16.21 -7.58
CA THR A 262 -2.24 -15.64 -6.53
C THR A 262 -2.60 -16.26 -5.18
N TYR A 263 -3.87 -16.35 -4.85
CA TYR A 263 -4.30 -16.94 -3.58
C TYR A 263 -3.98 -18.44 -3.53
N ASP A 264 -4.22 -19.18 -4.63
CA ASP A 264 -3.82 -20.59 -4.72
C ASP A 264 -2.32 -20.78 -4.38
N ARG A 265 -1.47 -19.96 -4.99
CA ARG A 265 -0.01 -20.02 -4.80
C ARG A 265 0.44 -19.54 -3.42
N VAL A 266 0.00 -18.35 -2.99
CA VAL A 266 0.49 -17.71 -1.75
C VAL A 266 0.05 -18.46 -0.52
N TYR A 267 -1.15 -19.03 -0.53
CA TYR A 267 -1.69 -19.82 0.58
C TYR A 267 -1.36 -21.31 0.48
N GLY A 268 -0.56 -21.71 -0.52
CA GLY A 268 -0.09 -23.08 -0.65
C GLY A 268 -1.19 -24.10 -0.96
N LEU A 269 -2.29 -23.68 -1.61
CA LEU A 269 -3.38 -24.58 -1.97
C LEU A 269 -2.92 -25.56 -3.04
N ASN A 270 -2.12 -25.10 -4.01
CA ASN A 270 -1.44 -25.88 -5.04
C ASN A 270 -2.39 -26.82 -5.82
N ARG A 271 -3.58 -26.33 -6.15
CA ARG A 271 -4.63 -27.10 -6.81
C ARG A 271 -4.43 -27.10 -8.33
N PRO A 272 -4.76 -28.20 -9.02
CA PRO A 272 -4.70 -28.23 -10.48
C PRO A 272 -5.75 -27.28 -11.07
N ALA A 273 -5.50 -26.75 -12.27
CA ALA A 273 -6.43 -25.84 -12.95
C ALA A 273 -7.84 -26.47 -13.13
N SER A 274 -7.93 -27.79 -13.29
CA SER A 274 -9.20 -28.54 -13.39
C SER A 274 -10.03 -28.58 -12.11
N TYR A 275 -9.45 -28.19 -10.96
CA TYR A 275 -10.21 -27.98 -9.73
C TYR A 275 -11.10 -26.76 -9.85
N TYR A 276 -10.56 -25.68 -10.41
CA TYR A 276 -11.23 -24.38 -10.53
C TYR A 276 -12.04 -24.28 -11.82
N PHE A 277 -11.50 -24.75 -12.95
CA PHE A 277 -12.02 -24.51 -14.30
C PHE A 277 -12.44 -25.81 -14.99
N LYS A 278 -13.54 -25.74 -15.72
CA LYS A 278 -13.97 -26.82 -16.64
C LYS A 278 -13.24 -26.70 -17.99
N GLU A 279 -13.23 -27.78 -18.76
CA GLU A 279 -12.69 -27.72 -20.13
C GLU A 279 -13.57 -26.84 -21.04
N PRO A 280 -12.96 -26.13 -22.00
CA PRO A 280 -11.53 -26.12 -22.35
C PRO A 280 -10.68 -25.12 -21.55
N TYR A 281 -11.24 -24.44 -20.54
CA TYR A 281 -10.60 -23.38 -19.78
C TYR A 281 -9.52 -23.92 -18.84
N ALA A 282 -9.73 -25.10 -18.26
CA ALA A 282 -8.72 -25.77 -17.42
C ALA A 282 -7.40 -25.96 -18.18
N SER A 283 -7.47 -26.54 -19.39
CA SER A 283 -6.30 -26.72 -20.27
C SER A 283 -5.65 -25.37 -20.65
N ARG A 284 -6.43 -24.33 -20.90
CA ARG A 284 -5.90 -22.99 -21.21
C ARG A 284 -5.15 -22.38 -20.03
N VAL A 285 -5.71 -22.49 -18.81
CA VAL A 285 -5.09 -21.98 -17.58
C VAL A 285 -3.83 -22.79 -17.25
N GLN A 286 -3.86 -24.11 -17.41
CA GLN A 286 -2.69 -24.98 -17.23
C GLN A 286 -1.54 -24.58 -18.15
N ALA A 287 -1.82 -24.24 -19.42
CA ALA A 287 -0.81 -23.91 -20.41
C ALA A 287 -0.30 -22.46 -20.31
N ASN A 288 -1.16 -21.49 -19.94
CA ASN A 288 -0.86 -20.06 -20.08
C ASN A 288 -0.94 -19.28 -18.74
N GLY A 289 -1.24 -19.95 -17.61
CA GLY A 289 -1.39 -19.29 -16.32
C GLY A 289 -2.34 -18.09 -16.37
N ARG A 290 -1.93 -16.96 -15.81
CA ARG A 290 -2.71 -15.71 -15.79
C ARG A 290 -3.00 -15.12 -17.18
N SER A 291 -2.29 -15.55 -18.21
CA SER A 291 -2.48 -15.10 -19.59
C SER A 291 -3.53 -15.92 -20.36
N ALA A 292 -4.17 -16.88 -19.70
CA ALA A 292 -5.21 -17.70 -20.32
C ALA A 292 -6.39 -16.85 -20.81
N LEU A 293 -6.90 -17.22 -21.99
CA LEU A 293 -8.04 -16.54 -22.61
C LEU A 293 -9.34 -17.16 -22.11
N LEU A 294 -10.02 -16.47 -21.21
CA LEU A 294 -11.36 -16.80 -20.71
C LEU A 294 -12.35 -15.83 -21.35
N ASN A 295 -12.98 -16.25 -22.46
CA ASN A 295 -13.86 -15.42 -23.30
C ASN A 295 -15.36 -15.67 -23.05
N VAL A 296 -15.70 -16.07 -21.84
CA VAL A 296 -17.06 -16.26 -21.32
C VAL A 296 -17.19 -15.54 -19.99
N SER A 297 -18.39 -15.45 -19.44
CA SER A 297 -18.54 -15.00 -18.06
C SER A 297 -17.63 -15.83 -17.12
N PHE A 298 -16.95 -15.19 -16.17
CA PHE A 298 -15.97 -15.88 -15.32
C PHE A 298 -16.60 -17.11 -14.62
N ASN A 299 -17.80 -16.94 -14.08
CA ASN A 299 -18.54 -18.04 -13.44
C ASN A 299 -18.86 -19.20 -14.39
N GLU A 300 -19.03 -18.95 -15.69
CA GLU A 300 -19.29 -19.99 -16.68
C GLU A 300 -18.04 -20.83 -16.99
N ALA A 301 -16.84 -20.28 -16.79
CA ALA A 301 -15.60 -21.02 -16.95
C ALA A 301 -15.28 -21.94 -15.76
N LEU A 302 -15.87 -21.66 -14.59
CA LEU A 302 -15.60 -22.40 -13.35
C LEU A 302 -16.34 -23.73 -13.29
N THR A 303 -15.78 -24.71 -12.55
CA THR A 303 -16.47 -25.96 -12.23
C THR A 303 -17.65 -25.70 -11.29
N ASP A 304 -18.71 -26.48 -11.43
CA ASP A 304 -19.87 -26.37 -10.54
C ASP A 304 -19.51 -26.74 -9.10
N THR A 305 -18.61 -27.71 -8.91
CA THR A 305 -18.09 -28.10 -7.59
C THR A 305 -17.42 -26.92 -6.87
N PHE A 306 -16.50 -26.21 -7.53
CA PHE A 306 -15.83 -25.06 -6.94
C PHE A 306 -16.81 -23.92 -6.65
N ARG A 307 -17.71 -23.61 -7.60
CA ARG A 307 -18.73 -22.58 -7.41
C ARG A 307 -19.61 -22.85 -6.20
N GLN A 308 -20.12 -24.09 -6.07
CA GLN A 308 -20.93 -24.50 -4.93
C GLN A 308 -20.15 -24.48 -3.62
N ALA A 309 -18.87 -24.89 -3.64
CA ALA A 309 -18.01 -24.86 -2.45
C ALA A 309 -17.79 -23.43 -1.95
N VAL A 310 -17.55 -22.46 -2.84
CA VAL A 310 -17.46 -21.04 -2.48
C VAL A 310 -18.81 -20.50 -1.99
N GLN A 311 -19.91 -20.82 -2.68
CA GLN A 311 -21.25 -20.36 -2.32
C GLN A 311 -21.68 -20.86 -0.93
N ASN A 312 -21.41 -22.14 -0.63
CA ASN A 312 -21.84 -22.79 0.60
C ASN A 312 -20.82 -22.67 1.76
N GLY A 313 -19.70 -22.00 1.52
CA GLY A 313 -18.66 -21.84 2.53
C GLY A 313 -17.89 -23.13 2.87
N THR A 314 -17.88 -24.14 1.99
CA THR A 314 -17.28 -25.46 2.27
C THR A 314 -15.83 -25.59 1.84
N ASP A 315 -15.31 -24.70 0.99
CA ASP A 315 -13.88 -24.62 0.66
C ASP A 315 -13.14 -23.72 1.69
N ALA A 316 -12.96 -24.24 2.90
CA ALA A 316 -12.46 -23.47 4.04
C ALA A 316 -11.10 -22.82 3.79
N ASP A 317 -10.18 -23.50 3.09
CA ASP A 317 -8.84 -22.96 2.83
C ASP A 317 -8.85 -21.82 1.83
N PHE A 318 -9.63 -21.93 0.75
CA PHE A 318 -9.78 -20.85 -0.21
C PHE A 318 -10.52 -19.65 0.40
N ILE A 319 -11.57 -19.90 1.18
CA ILE A 319 -12.33 -18.85 1.87
C ILE A 319 -11.45 -18.11 2.87
N ARG A 320 -10.59 -18.83 3.63
CA ARG A 320 -9.61 -18.19 4.52
C ARG A 320 -8.66 -17.28 3.72
N ALA A 321 -8.14 -17.73 2.57
CA ALA A 321 -7.29 -16.90 1.72
C ALA A 321 -8.02 -15.63 1.25
N VAL A 322 -9.30 -15.72 0.90
CA VAL A 322 -10.13 -14.56 0.55
C VAL A 322 -10.31 -13.62 1.75
N GLN A 323 -10.61 -14.15 2.94
CA GLN A 323 -10.82 -13.38 4.17
C GLN A 323 -9.55 -12.66 4.65
N ASP A 324 -8.37 -13.28 4.56
CA ASP A 324 -7.10 -12.66 4.93
C ASP A 324 -6.73 -11.45 4.05
N ASN A 325 -7.34 -11.38 2.86
CA ASN A 325 -7.19 -10.25 1.95
C ASN A 325 -8.37 -9.28 1.99
N ASP A 326 -9.27 -9.44 2.94
CA ASP A 326 -10.36 -8.51 3.17
C ASP A 326 -9.92 -7.30 3.97
N ILE A 327 -10.22 -6.10 3.46
CA ILE A 327 -9.78 -4.84 4.07
C ILE A 327 -10.91 -3.82 4.21
N HIS A 328 -12.16 -4.25 4.07
CA HIS A 328 -13.29 -3.32 4.08
C HIS A 328 -13.80 -2.99 5.49
N ASP A 329 -13.77 -3.94 6.43
CA ASP A 329 -14.39 -3.81 7.75
C ASP A 329 -13.35 -3.46 8.83
N TRP A 330 -13.18 -2.17 9.08
CA TRP A 330 -12.33 -1.60 10.13
C TRP A 330 -12.65 -0.12 10.37
N LYS A 331 -12.09 0.49 11.41
CA LYS A 331 -12.30 1.91 11.73
C LYS A 331 -11.05 2.74 11.40
N PRO A 332 -11.01 3.45 10.26
CA PRO A 332 -9.95 4.42 9.98
C PRO A 332 -9.95 5.56 10.99
N ILE A 333 -8.76 5.97 11.42
CA ILE A 333 -8.56 7.15 12.27
C ILE A 333 -8.11 8.37 11.47
N THR A 334 -7.50 8.15 10.30
CA THR A 334 -7.07 9.21 9.38
C THR A 334 -8.23 9.67 8.49
N PRO A 335 -8.38 10.98 8.19
CA PRO A 335 -9.31 11.46 7.19
C PRO A 335 -9.16 10.70 5.86
N THR A 336 -10.23 10.07 5.40
CA THR A 336 -10.22 9.16 4.24
C THR A 336 -11.31 9.53 3.26
N ARG A 337 -10.98 9.57 1.95
CA ARG A 337 -11.96 9.68 0.87
C ARG A 337 -11.92 8.43 0.00
N LEU A 338 -13.09 7.86 -0.26
CA LEU A 338 -13.31 6.71 -1.12
C LEU A 338 -14.02 7.16 -2.40
N TYR A 339 -13.39 6.94 -3.56
CA TYR A 339 -13.93 7.33 -4.86
C TYR A 339 -14.30 6.08 -5.67
N HIS A 340 -15.45 6.07 -6.35
CA HIS A 340 -15.81 4.96 -7.24
C HIS A 340 -16.85 5.37 -8.29
N GLY A 341 -16.65 4.93 -9.53
CA GLY A 341 -17.63 5.04 -10.60
C GLY A 341 -18.79 4.07 -10.41
N ASP A 342 -20.02 4.53 -10.52
CA ASP A 342 -21.18 3.66 -10.31
C ASP A 342 -21.56 2.80 -11.53
N ALA A 343 -20.90 3.04 -12.68
CA ALA A 343 -20.97 2.21 -13.87
C ALA A 343 -19.73 1.31 -14.06
N ASP A 344 -18.93 1.11 -12.97
CA ASP A 344 -17.75 0.25 -13.00
C ASP A 344 -18.13 -1.22 -13.07
N ASN A 345 -17.71 -1.90 -14.16
CA ASN A 345 -17.97 -3.31 -14.42
C ASN A 345 -16.73 -4.20 -14.22
N THR A 346 -15.61 -3.61 -13.78
CA THR A 346 -14.34 -4.30 -13.51
C THR A 346 -14.22 -4.59 -12.02
N VAL A 347 -14.22 -3.50 -11.23
CA VAL A 347 -14.35 -3.54 -9.77
C VAL A 347 -15.70 -2.91 -9.44
N PHE A 348 -16.66 -3.72 -9.08
CA PHE A 348 -18.04 -3.26 -8.90
C PHE A 348 -18.16 -2.27 -7.75
N TYR A 349 -18.98 -1.23 -7.94
CA TYR A 349 -19.20 -0.14 -7.00
C TYR A 349 -19.51 -0.59 -5.56
N PHE A 350 -20.17 -1.73 -5.39
CA PHE A 350 -20.51 -2.25 -4.06
C PHE A 350 -19.28 -2.48 -3.17
N ASN A 351 -18.08 -2.73 -3.74
CA ASN A 351 -16.85 -2.84 -2.94
C ASN A 351 -16.59 -1.60 -2.08
N THR A 352 -16.76 -0.43 -2.69
CA THR A 352 -16.54 0.84 -1.99
C THR A 352 -17.74 1.18 -1.10
N GLN A 353 -18.96 0.89 -1.53
CA GLN A 353 -20.15 1.09 -0.70
C GLN A 353 -20.09 0.24 0.58
N ASN A 354 -19.79 -1.06 0.44
CA ASN A 354 -19.68 -1.97 1.58
C ASN A 354 -18.56 -1.53 2.54
N ALA A 355 -17.40 -1.10 2.01
CA ALA A 355 -16.31 -0.58 2.83
C ALA A 355 -16.74 0.66 3.62
N TYR A 356 -17.39 1.62 2.97
CA TYR A 356 -17.91 2.81 3.63
C TYR A 356 -18.92 2.45 4.74
N ASP A 357 -19.90 1.60 4.43
CA ASP A 357 -20.95 1.20 5.37
C ASP A 357 -20.37 0.45 6.58
N ALA A 358 -19.40 -0.45 6.34
CA ALA A 358 -18.72 -1.17 7.41
C ALA A 358 -17.91 -0.21 8.29
N MET A 359 -17.15 0.71 7.71
CA MET A 359 -16.39 1.73 8.46
C MET A 359 -17.30 2.64 9.28
N GLN A 360 -18.47 3.06 8.75
CA GLN A 360 -19.46 3.82 9.49
C GLN A 360 -20.03 3.02 10.67
N LYS A 361 -20.31 1.72 10.46
CA LYS A 361 -20.77 0.82 11.52
C LYS A 361 -19.73 0.62 12.62
N GLN A 362 -18.43 0.66 12.29
CA GLN A 362 -17.31 0.67 13.26
C GLN A 362 -17.16 2.03 13.98
N GLY A 363 -17.98 3.03 13.62
CA GLY A 363 -17.97 4.37 14.23
C GLY A 363 -16.91 5.30 13.64
N ALA A 364 -16.51 5.12 12.38
CA ALA A 364 -15.66 6.08 11.67
C ALA A 364 -16.50 7.33 11.32
N THR A 365 -15.99 8.52 11.66
CA THR A 365 -16.64 9.81 11.37
C THR A 365 -15.89 10.64 10.35
N ASN A 366 -14.75 10.15 9.89
CA ASN A 366 -13.78 10.85 9.07
C ASN A 366 -13.60 10.21 7.68
N VAL A 367 -14.52 9.33 7.29
CA VAL A 367 -14.55 8.69 5.97
C VAL A 367 -15.66 9.31 5.12
N GLY A 368 -15.31 9.74 3.90
CA GLY A 368 -16.25 10.24 2.91
C GLY A 368 -16.35 9.31 1.69
N LEU A 369 -17.58 9.04 1.23
CA LEU A 369 -17.86 8.28 0.03
C LEU A 369 -18.17 9.24 -1.13
N TYR A 370 -17.40 9.14 -2.20
CA TYR A 370 -17.51 9.97 -3.41
C TYR A 370 -17.90 9.08 -4.60
N ARG A 371 -19.21 8.89 -4.77
CA ARG A 371 -19.78 8.20 -5.92
C ARG A 371 -19.60 9.08 -7.15
N LEU A 372 -19.10 8.51 -8.24
CA LEU A 372 -18.87 9.19 -9.52
C LEU A 372 -19.94 8.73 -10.54
N PRO A 373 -21.02 9.51 -10.75
CA PRO A 373 -22.16 9.09 -11.55
C PRO A 373 -21.80 8.82 -13.00
N GLY A 374 -22.19 7.66 -13.54
CA GLY A 374 -21.96 7.24 -14.92
C GLY A 374 -20.51 6.93 -15.27
N ARG A 375 -19.57 6.99 -14.31
CA ARG A 375 -18.16 6.65 -14.55
C ARG A 375 -17.92 5.15 -14.51
N THR A 376 -17.21 4.68 -15.51
CA THR A 376 -16.65 3.32 -15.55
C THR A 376 -15.31 3.28 -14.82
N HIS A 377 -14.69 2.10 -14.73
CA HIS A 377 -13.37 1.93 -14.11
C HIS A 377 -12.31 2.88 -14.70
N ALA A 378 -12.26 2.97 -16.03
CA ALA A 378 -11.29 3.83 -16.71
C ALA A 378 -11.67 5.32 -16.68
N THR A 379 -12.96 5.67 -16.83
CA THR A 379 -13.37 7.07 -16.91
C THR A 379 -13.43 7.77 -15.55
N GLY A 380 -13.43 7.02 -14.44
CA GLY A 380 -13.37 7.56 -13.08
C GLY A 380 -11.98 8.02 -12.63
N ILE A 381 -10.91 7.62 -13.32
CA ILE A 381 -9.51 7.92 -12.93
C ILE A 381 -9.27 9.43 -12.82
N LEU A 382 -9.67 10.21 -13.81
CA LEU A 382 -9.43 11.66 -13.81
C LEU A 382 -10.19 12.35 -12.67
N ASP A 383 -11.44 11.98 -12.42
CA ASP A 383 -12.24 12.52 -11.32
C ASP A 383 -11.60 12.16 -9.96
N PHE A 384 -11.06 10.96 -9.82
CA PHE A 384 -10.29 10.53 -8.64
C PHE A 384 -9.04 11.40 -8.44
N VAL A 385 -8.24 11.61 -9.48
CA VAL A 385 -7.00 12.41 -9.39
C VAL A 385 -7.29 13.84 -8.99
N LEU A 386 -8.31 14.47 -9.60
CA LEU A 386 -8.71 15.84 -9.27
C LEU A 386 -9.29 15.96 -7.86
N GLY A 387 -10.15 15.01 -7.47
CA GLY A 387 -10.70 14.96 -6.12
C GLY A 387 -9.64 14.70 -5.04
N THR A 388 -8.62 13.89 -5.34
CA THR A 388 -7.46 13.66 -4.49
C THR A 388 -6.64 14.94 -4.32
N PHE A 389 -6.36 15.63 -5.42
CA PHE A 389 -5.63 16.91 -5.37
C PHE A 389 -6.36 17.96 -4.52
N GLU A 390 -7.67 18.15 -4.74
CA GLU A 390 -8.50 19.04 -3.93
C GLU A 390 -8.46 18.67 -2.44
N PHE A 391 -8.63 17.37 -2.15
CA PHE A 391 -8.63 16.88 -0.78
C PHE A 391 -7.30 17.13 -0.06
N PHE A 392 -6.19 16.78 -0.68
CA PHE A 392 -4.87 16.97 -0.07
C PHE A 392 -4.53 18.45 0.10
N SER A 393 -4.85 19.29 -0.90
CA SER A 393 -4.66 20.74 -0.80
C SER A 393 -5.45 21.35 0.35
N SER A 394 -6.68 20.88 0.59
CA SER A 394 -7.51 21.34 1.72
C SER A 394 -6.91 20.96 3.09
N LYS A 395 -6.10 19.88 3.14
CA LYS A 395 -5.44 19.42 4.37
C LYS A 395 -4.04 20.03 4.58
N GLN A 396 -3.42 20.54 3.52
CA GLN A 396 -2.15 21.29 3.66
C GLN A 396 -2.37 22.65 4.32
N ALA A 397 -3.51 23.28 4.09
CA ALA A 397 -3.86 24.59 4.61
C ALA A 397 -4.24 24.59 6.11
N GLN A 398 -4.39 23.42 6.71
CA GLN A 398 -4.63 23.20 8.13
C GLN A 398 -3.32 22.87 8.86
#